data_dc866818884ecf2a710e5e8baf042b5d
#
_entry.id   dc866818884ecf2a710e5e8baf042b5d
#
_cell.length_a   1.000
_cell.length_b   1.000
_cell.length_c   1.000
_cell.angle_alpha   90.00
_cell.angle_beta   90.00
_cell.angle_gamma   90.00
#
_symmetry.space_group_name_H-M   'P 1'
#
loop_
_entity.id
_entity.type
_entity.pdbx_description
1 polymer ?
#
loop_
_entity_poly.entity_id
_entity_poly.type
_entity_poly.pdbx_seq_one_letter_code
_entity_poly.pdbx_strand_id
1 'polypeptide(L)'
;MISKTEIGGGKELPGCEMELYDEENNLIHRWTSSDVAESLEEFLEPGKTYRLVEKSPEPGYSYAEDITFTVNEDGTVDRVVMVDKPTHIVLSKKKITNSEELPGALLQVVDKDGNVVEEWISTDKPHEIVAKLVVDESYVLREVRPADGWAYAEDVPFKVSHDGTVD
;
A
#
# COMPACT_ATOMS: atom_id res chain seq x y z
N MET A 1 13.14 -15.33 13.76
CA MET A 1 12.02 -14.34 13.85
C MET A 1 11.92 -13.57 12.56
N ILE A 2 10.71 -13.34 12.07
CA ILE A 2 10.43 -12.54 10.87
C ILE A 2 9.72 -11.26 11.29
N SER A 3 10.24 -10.12 10.83
CA SER A 3 9.65 -8.80 11.07
C SER A 3 8.88 -8.34 9.82
N LYS A 4 7.71 -7.74 10.03
CA LYS A 4 6.92 -7.05 9.02
C LYS A 4 6.88 -5.57 9.38
N THR A 5 7.48 -4.70 8.57
CA THR A 5 7.63 -3.26 8.90
C THR A 5 7.28 -2.37 7.72
N GLU A 6 7.00 -1.09 7.98
CA GLU A 6 6.95 -0.06 6.93
C GLU A 6 8.36 0.39 6.51
N ILE A 7 8.43 1.08 5.37
CA ILE A 7 9.69 1.66 4.87
C ILE A 7 10.26 2.65 5.90
N GLY A 8 11.55 2.51 6.20
CA GLY A 8 12.23 3.28 7.26
C GLY A 8 12.42 2.48 8.55
N GLY A 9 11.77 1.35 8.71
CA GLY A 9 11.97 0.39 9.80
C GLY A 9 11.48 0.87 11.16
N GLY A 10 11.54 0.01 12.15
CA GLY A 10 11.43 0.33 13.56
C GLY A 10 10.18 -0.17 14.26
N LYS A 11 9.01 -0.11 13.66
CA LYS A 11 7.79 -0.72 14.20
C LYS A 11 7.32 -1.87 13.32
N GLU A 12 6.81 -2.92 13.98
CA GLU A 12 6.07 -3.96 13.26
C GLU A 12 4.78 -3.35 12.68
N LEU A 13 4.40 -3.82 11.49
CA LEU A 13 3.18 -3.44 10.80
C LEU A 13 2.14 -4.57 11.00
N PRO A 14 1.13 -4.38 11.85
CA PRO A 14 0.11 -5.40 12.09
C PRO A 14 -0.91 -5.44 10.95
N GLY A 15 -1.65 -6.55 10.83
CA GLY A 15 -2.81 -6.67 9.94
C GLY A 15 -2.51 -7.31 8.58
N CYS A 16 -1.24 -7.51 8.20
CA CYS A 16 -0.86 -8.12 6.94
C CYS A 16 -1.07 -9.64 6.98
N GLU A 17 -1.68 -10.23 5.96
CA GLU A 17 -1.75 -11.69 5.82
C GLU A 17 -0.46 -12.24 5.21
N MET A 18 0.19 -13.15 5.92
CA MET A 18 1.50 -13.71 5.58
C MET A 18 1.42 -15.21 5.36
N GLU A 19 2.19 -15.71 4.39
CA GLU A 19 2.33 -17.13 4.11
C GLU A 19 3.80 -17.52 3.96
N LEU A 20 4.15 -18.69 4.50
CA LEU A 20 5.46 -19.33 4.37
C LEU A 20 5.32 -20.58 3.52
N TYR A 21 6.17 -20.70 2.51
CA TYR A 21 6.23 -21.85 1.61
C TYR A 21 7.60 -22.51 1.66
N ASP A 22 7.64 -23.84 1.45
CA ASP A 22 8.87 -24.59 1.24
C ASP A 22 9.39 -24.52 -0.22
N GLU A 23 10.49 -25.23 -0.50
CA GLU A 23 11.10 -25.32 -1.83
C GLU A 23 10.19 -25.97 -2.88
N GLU A 24 9.27 -26.85 -2.47
CA GLU A 24 8.30 -27.53 -3.31
C GLU A 24 7.01 -26.72 -3.51
N ASN A 25 6.99 -25.49 -2.95
CA ASN A 25 5.85 -24.58 -2.98
C ASN A 25 4.62 -25.09 -2.18
N ASN A 26 4.84 -25.92 -1.15
CA ASN A 26 3.81 -26.28 -0.19
C ASN A 26 3.68 -25.17 0.85
N LEU A 27 2.44 -24.83 1.21
CA LEU A 27 2.16 -23.89 2.29
C LEU A 27 2.51 -24.55 3.63
N ILE A 28 3.46 -23.97 4.35
CA ILE A 28 3.94 -24.45 5.65
C ILE A 28 3.23 -23.76 6.81
N HIS A 29 3.07 -22.43 6.71
CA HIS A 29 2.44 -21.63 7.77
C HIS A 29 1.73 -20.41 7.19
N ARG A 30 0.65 -19.99 7.87
CA ARG A 30 -0.09 -18.76 7.56
C ARG A 30 -0.42 -18.04 8.86
N TRP A 31 -0.22 -16.72 8.89
CA TRP A 31 -0.56 -15.89 10.04
C TRP A 31 -0.93 -14.47 9.60
N THR A 32 -1.48 -13.71 10.53
CA THR A 32 -1.64 -12.26 10.40
C THR A 32 -0.55 -11.58 11.21
N SER A 33 0.17 -10.62 10.63
CA SER A 33 1.21 -9.87 11.33
C SER A 33 0.63 -9.10 12.52
N SER A 34 1.43 -8.89 13.55
CA SER A 34 1.07 -8.20 14.78
C SER A 34 2.08 -7.11 15.10
N ASP A 35 1.99 -6.50 16.27
CA ASP A 35 2.95 -5.52 16.79
C ASP A 35 4.26 -6.14 17.31
N VAL A 36 4.41 -7.46 17.16
CA VAL A 36 5.64 -8.20 17.47
C VAL A 36 6.02 -9.11 16.32
N ALA A 37 7.34 -9.32 16.14
CA ALA A 37 7.87 -10.21 15.11
C ALA A 37 7.41 -11.67 15.33
N GLU A 38 7.03 -12.36 14.24
CA GLU A 38 6.60 -13.76 14.27
C GLU A 38 7.78 -14.70 14.47
N SER A 39 7.59 -15.74 15.32
CA SER A 39 8.56 -16.81 15.49
C SER A 39 8.16 -18.02 14.66
N LEU A 40 9.01 -18.39 13.71
CA LEU A 40 8.79 -19.55 12.82
C LEU A 40 9.71 -20.73 13.17
N GLU A 41 10.33 -20.76 14.36
CA GLU A 41 11.32 -21.79 14.73
C GLU A 41 10.78 -23.22 14.60
N GLU A 42 9.51 -23.44 14.91
CA GLU A 42 8.87 -24.77 14.84
C GLU A 42 8.57 -25.24 13.42
N PHE A 43 8.64 -24.35 12.42
CA PHE A 43 8.31 -24.63 11.01
C PHE A 43 9.55 -24.74 10.13
N LEU A 44 10.75 -24.39 10.64
CA LEU A 44 11.96 -24.26 9.87
C LEU A 44 12.94 -25.40 10.16
N GLU A 45 13.50 -25.98 9.11
CA GLU A 45 14.53 -27.04 9.17
C GLU A 45 15.90 -26.52 8.68
N PRO A 46 17.01 -26.87 9.35
CA PRO A 46 18.37 -26.53 8.90
C PRO A 46 18.64 -26.97 7.45
N GLY A 47 19.32 -26.13 6.70
CA GLY A 47 19.71 -26.36 5.30
C GLY A 47 18.58 -26.19 4.27
N LYS A 48 17.34 -25.90 4.71
CA LYS A 48 16.19 -25.72 3.82
C LYS A 48 15.98 -24.27 3.42
N THR A 49 15.43 -24.07 2.24
CA THR A 49 15.04 -22.76 1.69
C THR A 49 13.54 -22.57 1.77
N TYR A 50 13.13 -21.37 2.10
CA TYR A 50 11.72 -21.00 2.26
C TYR A 50 11.43 -19.72 1.50
N ARG A 51 10.16 -19.53 1.13
CA ARG A 51 9.65 -18.32 0.50
C ARG A 51 8.55 -17.69 1.37
N LEU A 52 8.77 -16.44 1.77
CA LEU A 52 7.82 -15.62 2.50
C LEU A 52 7.03 -14.76 1.52
N VAL A 53 5.71 -14.80 1.62
CA VAL A 53 4.77 -14.11 0.72
C VAL A 53 3.79 -13.30 1.54
N GLU A 54 3.51 -12.08 1.12
CA GLU A 54 2.40 -11.29 1.61
C GLU A 54 1.17 -11.51 0.73
N LYS A 55 0.05 -11.88 1.36
CA LYS A 55 -1.22 -12.15 0.67
C LYS A 55 -2.19 -10.97 0.72
N SER A 56 -2.06 -10.12 1.73
CA SER A 56 -2.84 -8.91 1.88
C SER A 56 -2.06 -7.92 2.74
N PRO A 57 -1.72 -6.74 2.20
CA PRO A 57 -1.11 -5.69 3.00
C PRO A 57 -2.14 -5.03 3.93
N GLU A 58 -1.66 -4.28 4.90
CA GLU A 58 -2.50 -3.37 5.67
C GLU A 58 -3.11 -2.30 4.75
N PRO A 59 -4.39 -1.92 4.92
CA PRO A 59 -5.00 -0.85 4.13
C PRO A 59 -4.16 0.44 4.12
N GLY A 60 -3.91 0.96 2.94
CA GLY A 60 -3.04 2.13 2.74
C GLY A 60 -1.59 1.81 2.42
N TYR A 61 -1.23 0.52 2.31
CA TYR A 61 0.10 0.07 1.92
C TYR A 61 0.06 -0.75 0.62
N SER A 62 1.18 -0.78 -0.10
CA SER A 62 1.38 -1.64 -1.26
C SER A 62 1.91 -3.00 -0.83
N TYR A 63 1.70 -4.03 -1.65
CA TYR A 63 2.29 -5.33 -1.41
C TYR A 63 3.82 -5.27 -1.35
N ALA A 64 4.40 -6.04 -0.42
CA ALA A 64 5.82 -6.28 -0.39
C ALA A 64 6.23 -7.33 -1.44
N GLU A 65 7.50 -7.28 -1.86
CA GLU A 65 8.08 -8.34 -2.68
C GLU A 65 8.29 -9.62 -1.86
N ASP A 66 8.11 -10.78 -2.51
CA ASP A 66 8.40 -12.08 -1.91
C ASP A 66 9.86 -12.14 -1.46
N ILE A 67 10.12 -12.77 -0.32
CA ILE A 67 11.47 -12.97 0.21
C ILE A 67 11.79 -14.45 0.25
N THR A 68 12.88 -14.84 -0.41
CA THR A 68 13.45 -16.19 -0.28
C THR A 68 14.63 -16.15 0.68
N PHE A 69 14.68 -17.10 1.64
CA PHE A 69 15.76 -17.24 2.61
C PHE A 69 16.07 -18.70 2.89
N THR A 70 17.32 -18.98 3.30
CA THR A 70 17.78 -20.32 3.64
C THR A 70 18.13 -20.38 5.13
N VAL A 71 17.73 -21.44 5.80
CA VAL A 71 18.13 -21.74 7.17
C VAL A 71 19.54 -22.32 7.14
N ASN A 72 20.46 -21.76 7.93
CA ASN A 72 21.82 -22.24 8.03
C ASN A 72 21.86 -23.67 8.63
N GLU A 73 22.94 -24.42 8.37
CA GLU A 73 23.13 -25.77 8.90
C GLU A 73 23.15 -25.85 10.44
N ASP A 74 23.46 -24.74 11.10
CA ASP A 74 23.43 -24.61 12.55
C ASP A 74 22.03 -24.24 13.11
N GLY A 75 21.02 -24.15 12.22
CA GLY A 75 19.66 -23.79 12.57
C GLY A 75 19.42 -22.28 12.71
N THR A 76 20.43 -21.44 12.47
CA THR A 76 20.26 -20.00 12.48
C THR A 76 19.68 -19.49 11.19
N VAL A 77 18.98 -18.34 11.24
CA VAL A 77 18.50 -17.61 10.06
C VAL A 77 18.96 -16.16 10.22
N ASP A 78 19.50 -15.59 9.16
CA ASP A 78 19.69 -14.15 9.09
C ASP A 78 18.34 -13.45 9.29
N ARG A 79 18.38 -12.24 9.83
CA ARG A 79 17.16 -11.48 10.06
C ARG A 79 16.41 -11.25 8.76
N VAL A 80 15.20 -11.77 8.65
CA VAL A 80 14.30 -11.55 7.52
C VAL A 80 13.37 -10.40 7.87
N VAL A 81 13.36 -9.36 7.04
CA VAL A 81 12.49 -8.18 7.20
C VAL A 81 11.75 -7.95 5.90
N MET A 82 10.43 -8.05 5.94
CA MET A 82 9.55 -7.68 4.84
C MET A 82 9.02 -6.26 5.06
N VAL A 83 9.08 -5.44 4.03
CA VAL A 83 8.84 -3.99 4.15
C VAL A 83 7.75 -3.56 3.18
N ASP A 84 6.71 -2.91 3.70
CA ASP A 84 5.67 -2.26 2.91
C ASP A 84 5.96 -0.79 2.68
N LYS A 85 5.47 -0.30 1.56
CA LYS A 85 5.49 1.12 1.24
C LYS A 85 4.07 1.67 1.38
N PRO A 86 3.89 2.83 2.01
CA PRO A 86 2.58 3.48 2.00
C PRO A 86 2.18 3.81 0.55
N THR A 87 0.91 3.68 0.22
CA THR A 87 0.36 4.21 -1.03
C THR A 87 0.57 5.72 -1.04
N HIS A 88 1.00 6.26 -2.18
CA HIS A 88 1.27 7.69 -2.34
C HIS A 88 0.72 8.18 -3.67
N ILE A 89 -0.41 8.85 -3.63
CA ILE A 89 -1.13 9.33 -4.79
C ILE A 89 -1.06 10.85 -4.85
N VAL A 90 -0.71 11.37 -6.03
CA VAL A 90 -0.60 12.81 -6.28
C VAL A 90 -1.70 13.23 -7.26
N LEU A 91 -2.57 14.12 -6.83
CA LEU A 91 -3.72 14.60 -7.61
C LEU A 91 -3.58 16.08 -7.93
N SER A 92 -3.76 16.43 -9.21
CA SER A 92 -3.67 17.80 -9.71
C SER A 92 -5.02 18.31 -10.21
N LYS A 93 -5.38 19.53 -9.83
CA LYS A 93 -6.46 20.29 -10.46
C LYS A 93 -5.85 21.40 -11.32
N LYS A 94 -5.90 21.23 -12.66
CA LYS A 94 -5.20 22.12 -13.59
C LYS A 94 -6.14 22.98 -14.42
N LYS A 95 -5.67 24.16 -14.80
CA LYS A 95 -6.31 25.03 -15.80
C LYS A 95 -6.14 24.43 -17.19
N ILE A 96 -7.22 24.37 -17.96
CA ILE A 96 -7.18 23.92 -19.35
C ILE A 96 -6.32 24.85 -20.26
N THR A 97 -6.13 26.10 -19.84
CA THR A 97 -5.48 27.13 -20.67
C THR A 97 -3.97 27.05 -20.70
N ASN A 98 -3.33 26.64 -19.56
CA ASN A 98 -1.86 26.68 -19.44
C ASN A 98 -1.28 25.55 -18.57
N SER A 99 -2.10 24.57 -18.17
CA SER A 99 -1.70 23.42 -17.34
C SER A 99 -1.15 23.77 -15.95
N GLU A 100 -1.29 25.03 -15.49
CA GLU A 100 -0.98 25.40 -14.11
C GLU A 100 -2.05 24.85 -13.16
N GLU A 101 -1.70 24.65 -11.89
CA GLU A 101 -2.65 24.29 -10.85
C GLU A 101 -3.74 25.38 -10.72
N LEU A 102 -4.98 24.94 -10.49
CA LEU A 102 -6.15 25.81 -10.33
C LEU A 102 -6.61 25.77 -8.85
N PRO A 103 -6.31 26.82 -8.07
CA PRO A 103 -6.75 26.87 -6.69
C PRO A 103 -8.24 27.22 -6.56
N GLY A 104 -8.86 26.81 -5.45
CA GLY A 104 -10.20 27.22 -5.04
C GLY A 104 -11.34 26.23 -5.39
N ALA A 105 -11.06 25.14 -6.07
CA ALA A 105 -12.04 24.07 -6.30
C ALA A 105 -12.15 23.16 -5.07
N LEU A 106 -13.36 22.75 -4.69
CA LEU A 106 -13.59 21.71 -3.69
C LEU A 106 -13.63 20.35 -4.38
N LEU A 107 -12.70 19.47 -3.99
CA LEU A 107 -12.49 18.16 -4.58
C LEU A 107 -12.69 17.05 -3.54
N GLN A 108 -13.15 15.90 -3.99
CA GLN A 108 -13.27 14.68 -3.21
C GLN A 108 -12.70 13.49 -3.95
N VAL A 109 -12.11 12.55 -3.20
CA VAL A 109 -11.92 11.16 -3.62
C VAL A 109 -13.00 10.34 -2.95
N VAL A 110 -13.77 9.60 -3.74
CA VAL A 110 -14.82 8.70 -3.25
C VAL A 110 -14.50 7.25 -3.64
N ASP A 111 -14.85 6.32 -2.75
CA ASP A 111 -14.72 4.89 -3.00
C ASP A 111 -15.85 4.34 -3.88
N LYS A 112 -15.83 3.04 -4.16
CA LYS A 112 -16.85 2.32 -4.95
C LYS A 112 -18.25 2.36 -4.35
N ASP A 113 -18.38 2.58 -3.04
CA ASP A 113 -19.65 2.64 -2.31
C ASP A 113 -20.16 4.09 -2.18
N GLY A 114 -19.38 5.06 -2.70
CA GLY A 114 -19.70 6.49 -2.69
C GLY A 114 -19.30 7.20 -1.39
N ASN A 115 -18.54 6.55 -0.50
CA ASN A 115 -18.04 7.19 0.70
C ASN A 115 -16.88 8.12 0.36
N VAL A 116 -16.85 9.28 1.02
CA VAL A 116 -15.75 10.23 0.87
C VAL A 116 -14.54 9.75 1.66
N VAL A 117 -13.45 9.45 0.95
CA VAL A 117 -12.17 9.02 1.54
C VAL A 117 -11.28 10.22 1.84
N GLU A 118 -11.30 11.21 0.96
CA GLU A 118 -10.51 12.45 1.08
C GLU A 118 -11.30 13.62 0.53
N GLU A 119 -11.19 14.79 1.17
CA GLU A 119 -11.79 16.06 0.72
C GLU A 119 -10.81 17.21 0.94
N TRP A 120 -10.62 18.08 -0.06
CA TRP A 120 -9.75 19.25 0.07
C TRP A 120 -10.19 20.38 -0.87
N ILE A 121 -9.67 21.58 -0.58
CA ILE A 121 -9.72 22.70 -1.52
C ILE A 121 -8.40 22.74 -2.30
N SER A 122 -8.48 22.76 -3.63
CA SER A 122 -7.29 22.83 -4.50
C SER A 122 -6.49 24.10 -4.22
N THR A 123 -5.17 23.98 -4.38
CA THR A 123 -4.21 25.06 -4.17
C THR A 123 -3.37 25.27 -5.45
N ASP A 124 -2.30 26.04 -5.35
CA ASP A 124 -1.29 26.22 -6.37
C ASP A 124 -0.29 25.03 -6.46
N LYS A 125 -0.56 23.95 -5.72
CA LYS A 125 0.22 22.70 -5.71
C LYS A 125 -0.68 21.50 -5.84
N PRO A 126 -0.16 20.38 -6.38
CA PRO A 126 -0.84 19.09 -6.30
C PRO A 126 -1.18 18.70 -4.86
N HIS A 127 -2.24 17.92 -4.69
CA HIS A 127 -2.63 17.33 -3.42
C HIS A 127 -2.07 15.92 -3.30
N GLU A 128 -1.50 15.60 -2.16
CA GLU A 128 -0.91 14.29 -1.88
C GLU A 128 -1.78 13.51 -0.89
N ILE A 129 -2.08 12.26 -1.21
CA ILE A 129 -2.79 11.32 -0.34
C ILE A 129 -1.82 10.19 -0.01
N VAL A 130 -1.48 10.02 1.26
CA VAL A 130 -0.50 9.04 1.73
C VAL A 130 -1.15 8.09 2.72
N ALA A 131 -0.89 6.78 2.57
CA ALA A 131 -1.35 5.71 3.46
C ALA A 131 -2.87 5.69 3.73
N LYS A 132 -3.68 6.04 2.73
CA LYS A 132 -5.14 6.06 2.86
C LYS A 132 -5.86 5.21 1.82
N LEU A 133 -5.36 5.18 0.58
CA LEU A 133 -6.01 4.46 -0.50
C LEU A 133 -5.52 3.02 -0.53
N VAL A 134 -6.45 2.10 -0.72
CA VAL A 134 -6.20 0.66 -0.71
C VAL A 134 -5.80 0.21 -2.12
N VAL A 135 -4.75 -0.61 -2.22
CA VAL A 135 -4.31 -1.21 -3.47
C VAL A 135 -5.41 -2.10 -4.07
N ASP A 136 -5.41 -2.20 -5.39
CA ASP A 136 -6.38 -2.95 -6.20
C ASP A 136 -7.84 -2.43 -6.14
N GLU A 137 -8.10 -1.36 -5.38
CA GLU A 137 -9.42 -0.73 -5.30
C GLU A 137 -9.56 0.45 -6.27
N SER A 138 -10.81 0.72 -6.67
CA SER A 138 -11.17 1.80 -7.59
C SER A 138 -11.78 2.98 -6.85
N TYR A 139 -11.45 4.16 -7.30
CA TYR A 139 -11.88 5.45 -6.74
C TYR A 139 -12.32 6.40 -7.85
N VAL A 140 -13.00 7.47 -7.44
CA VAL A 140 -13.38 8.57 -8.34
C VAL A 140 -12.92 9.88 -7.74
N LEU A 141 -12.13 10.64 -8.49
CA LEU A 141 -11.86 12.05 -8.19
C LEU A 141 -13.04 12.89 -8.72
N ARG A 142 -13.70 13.59 -7.83
CA ARG A 142 -14.90 14.39 -8.10
C ARG A 142 -14.70 15.85 -7.74
N GLU A 143 -15.16 16.75 -8.59
CA GLU A 143 -15.27 18.17 -8.25
C GLU A 143 -16.66 18.45 -7.67
N VAL A 144 -16.71 18.79 -6.39
CA VAL A 144 -17.96 19.14 -5.68
C VAL A 144 -18.36 20.58 -5.96
N ARG A 145 -17.37 21.48 -6.06
CA ARG A 145 -17.56 22.88 -6.40
C ARG A 145 -16.36 23.39 -7.20
N PRO A 146 -16.59 23.99 -8.38
CA PRO A 146 -15.50 24.56 -9.17
C PRO A 146 -14.91 25.79 -8.48
N ALA A 147 -13.71 26.17 -8.90
CA ALA A 147 -13.13 27.47 -8.58
C ALA A 147 -13.98 28.60 -9.20
N ASP A 148 -13.96 29.78 -8.58
CA ASP A 148 -14.73 30.93 -9.05
C ASP A 148 -14.40 31.29 -10.52
N GLY A 149 -15.44 31.40 -11.35
CA GLY A 149 -15.32 31.70 -12.78
C GLY A 149 -14.96 30.50 -13.67
N TRP A 150 -14.95 29.26 -13.12
CA TRP A 150 -14.71 28.04 -13.86
C TRP A 150 -15.94 27.13 -13.90
N ALA A 151 -16.04 26.32 -14.95
CA ALA A 151 -17.07 25.30 -15.07
C ALA A 151 -16.65 24.03 -14.30
N TYR A 152 -17.65 23.18 -13.98
CA TYR A 152 -17.40 21.86 -13.40
C TYR A 152 -16.56 20.99 -14.32
N ALA A 153 -15.63 20.26 -13.74
CA ALA A 153 -14.93 19.16 -14.40
C ALA A 153 -15.76 17.87 -14.30
N GLU A 154 -15.56 16.97 -15.25
CA GLU A 154 -16.09 15.62 -15.19
C GLU A 154 -15.39 14.80 -14.09
N ASP A 155 -16.11 13.82 -13.56
CA ASP A 155 -15.55 12.84 -12.63
C ASP A 155 -14.45 12.02 -13.32
N VAL A 156 -13.34 11.80 -12.61
CA VAL A 156 -12.19 11.04 -13.12
C VAL A 156 -12.08 9.74 -12.33
N PRO A 157 -12.47 8.59 -12.90
CA PRO A 157 -12.24 7.30 -12.27
C PRO A 157 -10.75 6.93 -12.36
N PHE A 158 -10.22 6.30 -11.31
CA PHE A 158 -8.88 5.75 -11.27
C PHE A 158 -8.80 4.51 -10.38
N LYS A 159 -7.77 3.70 -10.57
CA LYS A 159 -7.49 2.53 -9.76
C LYS A 159 -6.12 2.66 -9.11
N VAL A 160 -6.00 2.25 -7.85
CA VAL A 160 -4.69 2.10 -7.20
C VAL A 160 -4.15 0.73 -7.56
N SER A 161 -3.02 0.69 -8.24
CA SER A 161 -2.37 -0.54 -8.69
C SER A 161 -1.77 -1.31 -7.51
N HIS A 162 -1.42 -2.57 -7.75
CA HIS A 162 -0.84 -3.48 -6.76
C HIS A 162 0.45 -2.95 -6.13
N ASP A 163 1.22 -2.15 -6.87
CA ASP A 163 2.45 -1.49 -6.40
C ASP A 163 2.23 -0.15 -5.69
N GLY A 164 0.95 0.26 -5.50
CA GLY A 164 0.58 1.51 -4.83
C GLY A 164 0.62 2.75 -5.73
N THR A 165 0.79 2.59 -7.05
CA THR A 165 0.68 3.69 -8.02
C THR A 165 -0.73 3.84 -8.57
N VAL A 166 -0.99 4.83 -9.42
CA VAL A 166 -2.28 5.07 -10.08
C VAL A 166 -2.13 4.83 -11.58
N ASP A 167 -3.07 4.09 -12.15
CA ASP A 167 -3.26 3.90 -13.59
C ASP A 167 -4.14 5.00 -14.20
#